data_4b61e4dd841f45a3bbb751b9549dc1f4
#
_entry.id   4b61e4dd841f45a3bbb751b9549dc1f4
#
_cell.length_a   1.000
_cell.length_b   1.000
_cell.length_c   1.000
_cell.angle_alpha   90.00
_cell.angle_beta   90.00
_cell.angle_gamma   90.00
#
_symmetry.space_group_name_H-M   'P 1'
#
loop_
_entity.id
_entity.type
_entity.pdbx_description
1 polymer ?
#
loop_
_entity_poly.entity_id
_entity_poly.type
_entity_poly.pdbx_seq_one_letter_code
_entity_poly.pdbx_strand_id
1 'polypeptide(L)'
;MSRLARSGDWLARCGAALYGPRLLALLLLVATATAQTPARRPTTIDALRQFPRYFHLQNVLVHGEFVEEGARVMLRGGERDIRVLLNDNKTMTGMVEVRGVMIDVGRLEAGDPRLASYDGARDPERWPQPGEDLLLSVTGVAGAQLATSPTVRGLALQPWRFDGQTVTVVGEFRGRNLFADLPNAPGISRYDFVVRSVDTAVWVTGLRPRGKGFDLNVDARVDTGRWLQVSGTVSMDKGLVSIAATTIATATAPKAEAPADDEPAMPAVPLRPGTVTFNTPTADETDVPATSTVRVQFSRGLDPRTLPGNIRASYLGNPAPIELQQTYDAGRNSIEIKFAQPLERFGTVRVELLEGIKMFDGAPLTPWALTFSVGGN
;
A
#
# COMPACT_ATOMS: atom_id res chain seq x y z
N MET A 1 28.25 17.01 -78.09
CA MET A 1 29.67 17.33 -78.36
C MET A 1 30.39 17.06 -77.05
N SER A 2 31.05 15.97 -77.02
CA SER A 2 32.51 15.78 -76.88
C SER A 2 32.95 15.87 -75.45
N ARG A 3 33.23 14.78 -74.90
CA ARG A 3 34.41 13.87 -74.83
C ARG A 3 35.20 14.12 -73.53
N LEU A 4 35.32 13.06 -72.78
CA LEU A 4 36.53 12.24 -72.55
C LEU A 4 37.52 12.86 -71.58
N ALA A 5 38.00 12.27 -70.58
CA ALA A 5 38.37 10.92 -70.19
C ALA A 5 39.72 11.02 -69.44
N ARG A 6 39.92 10.04 -68.62
CA ARG A 6 41.22 9.43 -68.15
C ARG A 6 41.89 10.11 -66.97
N SER A 7 42.00 9.39 -65.90
CA SER A 7 42.86 8.22 -65.57
C SER A 7 44.18 8.62 -64.93
N GLY A 8 44.51 7.92 -63.92
CA GLY A 8 45.87 7.59 -63.50
C GLY A 8 46.15 7.89 -62.06
N ASP A 9 45.99 6.97 -61.25
CA ASP A 9 46.98 6.03 -60.72
C ASP A 9 48.02 6.59 -59.72
N TRP A 10 48.02 5.93 -58.62
CA TRP A 10 49.11 5.31 -57.87
C TRP A 10 49.85 6.03 -56.75
N LEU A 11 49.84 5.27 -55.67
CA LEU A 11 50.87 4.99 -54.65
C LEU A 11 51.08 5.96 -53.52
N ALA A 12 50.55 5.42 -52.40
CA ALA A 12 51.37 4.87 -51.30
C ALA A 12 52.19 5.86 -50.49
N ARG A 13 51.87 5.94 -49.25
CA ARG A 13 52.70 5.48 -48.11
C ARG A 13 52.32 6.14 -46.78
N CYS A 14 52.08 5.24 -45.89
CA CYS A 14 52.57 5.23 -44.51
C CYS A 14 52.32 6.42 -43.61
N GLY A 15 51.59 6.17 -42.57
CA GLY A 15 52.21 6.51 -41.31
C GLY A 15 51.31 7.26 -40.33
N ALA A 16 51.19 6.62 -39.25
CA ALA A 16 50.86 7.17 -37.94
C ALA A 16 49.42 7.09 -37.48
N ALA A 17 49.18 6.02 -36.79
CA ALA A 17 48.11 5.90 -35.82
C ALA A 17 48.14 7.02 -34.78
N LEU A 18 47.08 7.79 -34.73
CA LEU A 18 46.78 8.60 -33.55
C LEU A 18 45.47 8.06 -32.99
N TYR A 19 45.64 7.21 -32.00
CA TYR A 19 44.56 6.83 -31.08
C TYR A 19 44.12 8.06 -30.32
N GLY A 20 43.03 8.69 -30.78
CA GLY A 20 42.28 9.62 -29.96
C GLY A 20 41.43 8.85 -28.93
N PRO A 21 41.50 9.16 -27.64
CA PRO A 21 40.64 8.53 -26.67
C PRO A 21 39.19 8.95 -26.92
N ARG A 22 38.38 8.02 -27.38
CA ARG A 22 36.92 8.12 -27.32
C ARG A 22 36.55 8.16 -25.84
N LEU A 23 36.39 9.36 -25.31
CA LEU A 23 35.71 9.62 -24.05
C LEU A 23 34.27 9.10 -24.22
N LEU A 24 34.05 7.89 -23.79
CA LEU A 24 32.73 7.32 -23.55
C LEU A 24 32.16 8.08 -22.32
N ALA A 25 31.45 9.17 -22.60
CA ALA A 25 30.66 9.87 -21.58
C ALA A 25 29.52 8.89 -21.19
N LEU A 26 29.78 8.06 -20.19
CA LEU A 26 28.78 7.28 -19.49
C LEU A 26 27.91 8.29 -18.75
N LEU A 27 26.82 8.74 -19.37
CA LEU A 27 25.73 9.45 -18.69
C LEU A 27 25.13 8.48 -17.69
N LEU A 28 25.62 8.52 -16.45
CA LEU A 28 24.93 7.98 -15.29
C LEU A 28 23.63 8.78 -15.15
N LEU A 29 22.56 8.27 -15.74
CA LEU A 29 21.19 8.62 -15.38
C LEU A 29 20.99 8.11 -13.95
N VAL A 30 21.35 8.95 -12.98
CA VAL A 30 20.85 8.79 -11.62
C VAL A 30 19.36 9.05 -11.71
N ALA A 31 18.57 7.97 -11.87
CA ALA A 31 17.16 8.02 -11.63
C ALA A 31 17.01 8.34 -10.13
N THR A 32 16.83 9.61 -9.82
CA THR A 32 16.33 10.03 -8.51
C THR A 32 14.95 9.40 -8.38
N ALA A 33 14.87 8.25 -7.72
CA ALA A 33 13.62 7.72 -7.24
C ALA A 33 13.06 8.79 -6.29
N THR A 34 12.20 9.66 -6.81
CA THR A 34 11.37 10.50 -5.98
C THR A 34 10.56 9.55 -5.12
N ALA A 35 10.89 9.46 -3.83
CA ALA A 35 10.10 8.74 -2.86
C ALA A 35 8.70 9.35 -2.93
N GLN A 36 7.78 8.65 -3.60
CA GLN A 36 6.39 9.07 -3.64
C GLN A 36 5.89 9.03 -2.21
N THR A 37 5.53 10.19 -1.68
CA THR A 37 4.85 10.28 -0.40
C THR A 37 3.67 9.30 -0.43
N PRO A 38 3.58 8.34 0.50
CA PRO A 38 2.51 7.35 0.46
C PRO A 38 1.16 8.08 0.45
N ALA A 39 0.34 7.74 -0.54
CA ALA A 39 -0.96 8.39 -0.74
C ALA A 39 -1.78 8.33 0.56
N ARG A 40 -2.18 9.47 1.05
CA ARG A 40 -3.08 9.58 2.21
C ARG A 40 -4.49 9.25 1.76
N ARG A 41 -5.27 8.63 2.66
CA ARG A 41 -6.68 8.30 2.41
C ARG A 41 -7.58 9.21 3.24
N PRO A 42 -8.21 10.23 2.64
CA PRO A 42 -9.23 11.03 3.30
C PRO A 42 -10.42 10.15 3.69
N THR A 43 -10.82 10.22 4.96
CA THR A 43 -11.87 9.37 5.51
C THR A 43 -12.49 10.01 6.77
N THR A 44 -13.46 9.34 7.37
CA THR A 44 -14.07 9.74 8.64
C THR A 44 -13.63 8.85 9.79
N ILE A 45 -13.78 9.34 11.03
CA ILE A 45 -13.53 8.54 12.23
C ILE A 45 -14.51 7.37 12.31
N ASP A 46 -15.75 7.55 11.87
CA ASP A 46 -16.73 6.47 11.79
C ASP A 46 -16.25 5.33 10.87
N ALA A 47 -15.71 5.68 9.70
CA ALA A 47 -15.16 4.68 8.78
C ALA A 47 -13.94 3.96 9.35
N LEU A 48 -13.02 4.67 10.04
CA LEU A 48 -11.88 4.06 10.71
C LEU A 48 -12.32 3.01 11.74
N ARG A 49 -13.32 3.33 12.54
CA ARG A 49 -13.86 2.44 13.58
C ARG A 49 -14.67 1.27 13.01
N GLN A 50 -15.37 1.49 11.90
CA GLN A 50 -16.18 0.47 11.27
C GLN A 50 -15.35 -0.54 10.47
N PHE A 51 -14.24 -0.07 9.88
CA PHE A 51 -13.40 -0.87 8.99
C PHE A 51 -11.92 -0.88 9.42
N PRO A 52 -11.60 -1.20 10.68
CA PRO A 52 -10.23 -1.09 11.22
C PRO A 52 -9.23 -1.93 10.43
N ARG A 53 -9.64 -3.11 9.95
CA ARG A 53 -8.79 -3.98 9.14
C ARG A 53 -8.34 -3.33 7.82
N TYR A 54 -9.21 -2.56 7.19
CA TYR A 54 -8.91 -1.90 5.92
C TYR A 54 -7.94 -0.74 6.09
N PHE A 55 -8.10 0.02 7.20
CA PHE A 55 -7.27 1.19 7.47
C PHE A 55 -6.03 0.90 8.30
N HIS A 56 -5.88 -0.31 8.85
CA HIS A 56 -4.72 -0.67 9.66
C HIS A 56 -3.42 -0.42 8.90
N LEU A 57 -2.53 0.39 9.51
CA LEU A 57 -1.25 0.85 8.97
C LEU A 57 -1.35 1.67 7.67
N GLN A 58 -2.53 2.21 7.37
CA GLN A 58 -2.70 3.15 6.26
C GLN A 58 -2.48 4.59 6.74
N ASN A 59 -1.88 5.40 5.85
CA ASN A 59 -1.86 6.85 6.04
C ASN A 59 -3.25 7.39 5.78
N VAL A 60 -3.83 8.03 6.77
CA VAL A 60 -5.17 8.59 6.71
C VAL A 60 -5.14 10.10 6.98
N LEU A 61 -6.18 10.76 6.50
CA LEU A 61 -6.46 12.15 6.77
C LEU A 61 -7.91 12.24 7.24
N VAL A 62 -8.12 12.79 8.41
CA VAL A 62 -9.43 12.90 9.04
C VAL A 62 -9.67 14.31 9.60
N HIS A 63 -10.92 14.71 9.66
CA HIS A 63 -11.34 15.93 10.33
C HIS A 63 -12.01 15.61 11.67
N GLY A 64 -11.73 16.44 12.67
CA GLY A 64 -12.31 16.29 14.00
C GLY A 64 -11.89 17.41 14.95
N GLU A 65 -12.33 17.33 16.19
CA GLU A 65 -11.94 18.21 17.27
C GLU A 65 -11.22 17.41 18.35
N PHE A 66 -10.14 17.96 18.89
CA PHE A 66 -9.47 17.33 20.01
C PHE A 66 -10.30 17.48 21.29
N VAL A 67 -10.44 16.38 22.00
CA VAL A 67 -11.11 16.29 23.29
C VAL A 67 -10.17 15.59 24.27
N GLU A 68 -9.95 16.21 25.42
CA GLU A 68 -9.14 15.62 26.49
C GLU A 68 -10.04 14.76 27.40
N GLU A 69 -9.68 13.49 27.54
CA GLU A 69 -10.35 12.56 28.46
C GLU A 69 -9.33 12.04 29.49
N GLY A 70 -9.23 12.77 30.60
CA GLY A 70 -8.20 12.50 31.62
C GLY A 70 -6.79 12.72 31.06
N ALA A 71 -5.98 11.66 31.05
CA ALA A 71 -4.61 11.70 30.49
C ALA A 71 -4.57 11.39 28.97
N ARG A 72 -5.72 11.13 28.35
CA ARG A 72 -5.80 10.73 26.94
C ARG A 72 -6.34 11.85 26.09
N VAL A 73 -5.83 11.93 24.88
CA VAL A 73 -6.37 12.83 23.86
C VAL A 73 -7.14 12.00 22.86
N MET A 74 -8.37 12.41 22.62
CA MET A 74 -9.27 11.84 21.63
C MET A 74 -9.46 12.82 20.49
N LEU A 75 -9.69 12.32 19.28
CA LEU A 75 -10.15 13.09 18.14
C LEU A 75 -11.61 12.72 17.88
N ARG A 76 -12.51 13.67 18.02
CA ARG A 76 -13.95 13.50 17.83
C ARG A 76 -14.35 14.01 16.46
N GLY A 77 -15.03 13.19 15.66
CA GLY A 77 -15.59 13.56 14.37
C GLY A 77 -16.94 12.88 14.17
N GLY A 78 -18.00 13.70 14.04
CA GLY A 78 -19.37 13.19 14.06
C GLY A 78 -19.77 12.71 15.46
N GLU A 79 -20.33 11.50 15.53
CA GLU A 79 -20.80 10.90 16.79
C GLU A 79 -19.73 10.03 17.49
N ARG A 80 -18.61 9.83 16.85
CA ARG A 80 -17.55 8.92 17.35
C ARG A 80 -16.25 9.66 17.56
N ASP A 81 -15.41 9.04 18.35
CA ASP A 81 -14.05 9.49 18.60
C ASP A 81 -13.05 8.37 18.36
N ILE A 82 -11.79 8.74 18.20
CA ILE A 82 -10.67 7.83 18.13
C ILE A 82 -9.53 8.37 18.98
N ARG A 83 -8.85 7.50 19.68
CA ARG A 83 -7.68 7.87 20.45
C ARG A 83 -6.54 8.31 19.56
N VAL A 84 -5.84 9.38 19.94
CA VAL A 84 -4.68 9.87 19.21
C VAL A 84 -3.41 9.76 20.03
N LEU A 85 -2.32 9.41 19.35
CA LEU A 85 -0.95 9.49 19.88
C LEU A 85 -0.28 10.71 19.24
N LEU A 86 -0.10 11.74 20.07
CA LEU A 86 0.43 13.04 19.65
C LEU A 86 1.95 13.10 19.85
N ASN A 87 2.75 12.38 19.21
CA ASN A 87 4.21 12.39 19.40
C ASN A 87 4.71 13.80 19.82
N ASP A 88 5.18 14.63 18.88
CA ASP A 88 5.59 16.01 19.13
C ASP A 88 4.54 17.04 18.68
N ASN A 89 3.35 16.60 18.25
CA ASN A 89 2.30 17.48 17.79
C ASN A 89 1.49 18.02 18.98
N LYS A 90 1.09 19.28 18.87
CA LYS A 90 0.24 19.94 19.86
C LYS A 90 -1.23 19.83 19.47
N THR A 91 -2.09 19.80 20.47
CA THR A 91 -3.52 19.98 20.28
C THR A 91 -3.81 21.41 19.79
N MET A 92 -4.84 21.53 18.95
CA MET A 92 -5.37 22.80 18.48
C MET A 92 -6.86 22.85 18.83
N THR A 93 -7.39 24.03 19.12
CA THR A 93 -8.82 24.23 19.37
C THR A 93 -9.63 24.32 18.08
N GLY A 94 -10.85 23.81 18.10
CA GLY A 94 -11.77 23.80 16.96
C GLY A 94 -11.55 22.64 16.02
N MET A 95 -12.17 22.72 14.84
CA MET A 95 -12.08 21.67 13.82
C MET A 95 -10.70 21.63 13.21
N VAL A 96 -10.04 20.49 13.29
CA VAL A 96 -8.69 20.26 12.76
C VAL A 96 -8.69 19.19 11.67
N GLU A 97 -7.73 19.31 10.77
CA GLU A 97 -7.29 18.27 9.85
C GLU A 97 -6.14 17.53 10.51
N VAL A 98 -6.32 16.25 10.76
CA VAL A 98 -5.31 15.39 11.37
C VAL A 98 -4.82 14.38 10.35
N ARG A 99 -3.52 14.32 10.19
CA ARG A 99 -2.80 13.37 9.35
C ARG A 99 -2.10 12.36 10.24
N GLY A 100 -2.21 11.10 9.92
CA GLY A 100 -1.61 10.06 10.77
C GLY A 100 -1.72 8.68 10.17
N VAL A 101 -1.18 7.71 10.93
CA VAL A 101 -1.29 6.29 10.62
C VAL A 101 -2.33 5.67 11.53
N MET A 102 -3.32 5.01 10.94
CA MET A 102 -4.31 4.25 11.69
C MET A 102 -3.69 2.95 12.22
N ILE A 103 -3.81 2.70 13.51
CA ILE A 103 -3.28 1.52 14.19
C ILE A 103 -4.42 0.78 14.89
N ASP A 104 -4.60 -0.48 14.53
CA ASP A 104 -5.39 -1.45 15.29
C ASP A 104 -4.41 -2.20 16.19
N VAL A 105 -4.43 -1.90 17.49
CA VAL A 105 -3.45 -2.40 18.46
C VAL A 105 -3.46 -3.92 18.53
N GLY A 106 -4.64 -4.52 18.48
CA GLY A 106 -4.78 -5.97 18.55
C GLY A 106 -4.17 -6.74 17.37
N ARG A 107 -3.71 -6.02 16.32
CA ARG A 107 -2.99 -6.61 15.18
C ARG A 107 -1.47 -6.45 15.26
N LEU A 108 -0.98 -5.82 16.31
CA LEU A 108 0.44 -5.62 16.57
C LEU A 108 0.86 -6.43 17.79
N GLU A 109 2.15 -6.67 17.89
CA GLU A 109 2.74 -7.25 19.10
C GLU A 109 2.99 -6.17 20.16
N ALA A 110 2.95 -6.53 21.43
CA ALA A 110 3.15 -5.60 22.55
C ALA A 110 4.50 -4.85 22.53
N GLY A 111 5.51 -5.42 21.87
CA GLY A 111 6.82 -4.83 21.67
C GLY A 111 6.99 -3.98 20.41
N ASP A 112 5.92 -3.75 19.63
CA ASP A 112 6.03 -3.01 18.37
C ASP A 112 6.45 -1.55 18.64
N PRO A 113 7.49 -1.03 17.98
CA PRO A 113 8.00 0.32 18.21
C PRO A 113 6.99 1.43 17.90
N ARG A 114 6.00 1.17 17.05
CA ARG A 114 4.91 2.12 16.73
C ARG A 114 4.01 2.38 17.94
N LEU A 115 4.06 1.51 18.92
CA LEU A 115 3.34 1.63 20.20
C LEU A 115 4.20 2.23 21.32
N ALA A 116 5.33 2.88 21.02
CA ALA A 116 6.22 3.43 22.04
C ALA A 116 5.49 4.38 23.00
N SER A 117 4.58 5.20 22.50
CA SER A 117 3.75 6.14 23.26
C SER A 117 2.39 5.57 23.68
N TYR A 118 2.16 4.27 23.50
CA TYR A 118 0.93 3.62 23.93
C TYR A 118 0.97 3.36 25.43
N ASP A 119 -0.04 3.85 26.14
CA ASP A 119 -0.18 3.77 27.60
C ASP A 119 -1.07 2.61 28.09
N GLY A 120 -1.53 1.76 27.17
CA GLY A 120 -2.30 0.56 27.50
C GLY A 120 -1.43 -0.53 28.15
N ALA A 121 -2.08 -1.50 28.79
CA ALA A 121 -1.39 -2.66 29.35
C ALA A 121 -0.67 -3.42 28.24
N ARG A 122 0.62 -3.70 28.44
CA ARG A 122 1.45 -4.49 27.52
C ARG A 122 1.56 -5.96 27.97
N ASP A 123 0.58 -6.40 28.75
CA ASP A 123 0.48 -7.78 29.23
C ASP A 123 -0.01 -8.65 28.07
N PRO A 124 0.76 -9.66 27.61
CA PRO A 124 0.33 -10.55 26.54
C PRO A 124 -1.00 -11.26 26.80
N GLU A 125 -1.32 -11.55 28.09
CA GLU A 125 -2.58 -12.19 28.47
C GLU A 125 -3.79 -11.24 28.39
N ARG A 126 -3.53 -9.93 28.40
CA ARG A 126 -4.55 -8.88 28.32
C ARG A 126 -4.41 -8.01 27.08
N TRP A 127 -3.72 -8.53 26.06
CA TRP A 127 -3.54 -7.79 24.81
C TRP A 127 -4.89 -7.65 24.10
N PRO A 128 -5.24 -6.45 23.60
CA PRO A 128 -6.54 -6.24 22.96
C PRO A 128 -6.73 -7.14 21.72
N GLN A 129 -7.97 -7.51 21.48
CA GLN A 129 -8.31 -8.22 20.25
C GLN A 129 -8.33 -7.27 19.05
N PRO A 130 -8.13 -7.77 17.82
CA PRO A 130 -8.26 -6.96 16.60
C PRO A 130 -9.58 -6.20 16.53
N GLY A 131 -9.50 -4.87 16.41
CA GLY A 131 -10.65 -3.97 16.37
C GLY A 131 -11.10 -3.41 17.71
N GLU A 132 -10.53 -3.86 18.83
CA GLU A 132 -10.90 -3.43 20.17
C GLU A 132 -10.28 -2.09 20.54
N ASP A 133 -8.98 -1.92 20.36
CA ASP A 133 -8.26 -0.67 20.65
C ASP A 133 -7.68 -0.08 19.36
N LEU A 134 -8.20 1.08 18.98
CA LEU A 134 -7.89 1.77 17.74
C LEU A 134 -7.22 3.10 18.02
N LEU A 135 -6.08 3.33 17.39
CA LEU A 135 -5.26 4.52 17.58
C LEU A 135 -5.01 5.23 16.25
N LEU A 136 -4.89 6.54 16.32
CA LEU A 136 -4.34 7.36 15.25
C LEU A 136 -2.98 7.92 15.71
N SER A 137 -1.89 7.38 15.17
CA SER A 137 -0.55 7.93 15.39
C SER A 137 -0.39 9.18 14.52
N VAL A 138 -0.40 10.34 15.15
CA VAL A 138 -0.47 11.64 14.46
C VAL A 138 0.90 12.02 13.90
N THR A 139 0.93 12.35 12.61
CA THR A 139 2.12 12.84 11.90
C THR A 139 2.03 14.34 11.56
N GLY A 140 0.85 14.93 11.64
CA GLY A 140 0.65 16.36 11.42
C GLY A 140 -0.75 16.80 11.78
N VAL A 141 -0.87 18.07 12.19
CA VAL A 141 -2.12 18.72 12.55
C VAL A 141 -2.17 20.09 11.88
N ALA A 142 -3.31 20.43 11.28
CA ALA A 142 -3.57 21.76 10.70
C ALA A 142 -5.01 22.16 10.99
N GLY A 143 -5.33 23.45 10.89
CA GLY A 143 -6.72 23.91 10.94
C GLY A 143 -7.52 23.33 9.77
N ALA A 144 -8.66 22.71 10.02
CA ALA A 144 -9.49 22.17 8.96
C ALA A 144 -10.14 23.28 8.13
N GLN A 145 -10.04 23.17 6.81
CA GLN A 145 -10.85 23.99 5.92
C GLN A 145 -12.21 23.35 5.71
N LEU A 146 -13.26 24.12 6.01
CA LEU A 146 -14.62 23.65 5.79
C LEU A 146 -14.95 23.70 4.29
N ALA A 147 -15.42 22.56 3.76
CA ALA A 147 -15.86 22.50 2.37
C ALA A 147 -17.04 23.46 2.14
N THR A 148 -16.88 24.39 1.22
CA THR A 148 -17.92 25.39 0.85
C THR A 148 -18.81 24.87 -0.27
N SER A 149 -18.33 23.89 -1.04
CA SER A 149 -19.06 23.28 -2.14
C SER A 149 -18.90 21.76 -2.09
N PRO A 150 -19.88 20.98 -2.60
CA PRO A 150 -19.79 19.54 -2.63
C PRO A 150 -18.74 19.09 -3.65
N THR A 151 -17.67 18.49 -3.16
CA THR A 151 -16.66 17.78 -3.95
C THR A 151 -16.56 16.36 -3.41
N VAL A 152 -16.02 15.41 -4.20
CA VAL A 152 -15.78 14.04 -3.72
C VAL A 152 -14.95 14.06 -2.43
N ARG A 153 -13.92 14.92 -2.36
CA ARG A 153 -13.09 15.09 -1.15
C ARG A 153 -13.88 15.70 0.03
N GLY A 154 -14.67 16.73 -0.23
CA GLY A 154 -15.51 17.33 0.81
C GLY A 154 -16.51 16.34 1.39
N LEU A 155 -17.13 15.52 0.54
CA LEU A 155 -18.05 14.45 0.98
C LEU A 155 -17.33 13.37 1.81
N ALA A 156 -16.12 13.00 1.46
CA ALA A 156 -15.38 11.98 2.19
C ALA A 156 -14.88 12.45 3.56
N LEU A 157 -14.53 13.74 3.70
CA LEU A 157 -13.97 14.29 4.94
C LEU A 157 -15.03 14.89 5.87
N GLN A 158 -16.08 15.45 5.31
CA GLN A 158 -17.10 16.19 6.05
C GLN A 158 -18.52 15.80 5.60
N PRO A 159 -18.84 14.49 5.54
CA PRO A 159 -20.12 14.01 5.00
C PRO A 159 -21.33 14.57 5.79
N TRP A 160 -21.17 14.79 7.09
CA TRP A 160 -22.23 15.35 7.95
C TRP A 160 -22.74 16.73 7.48
N ARG A 161 -21.92 17.47 6.74
CA ARG A 161 -22.32 18.78 6.17
C ARG A 161 -23.29 18.65 5.01
N PHE A 162 -23.27 17.50 4.37
CA PHE A 162 -24.00 17.25 3.12
C PHE A 162 -25.05 16.15 3.28
N ASP A 163 -25.12 15.50 4.44
CA ASP A 163 -26.04 14.39 4.68
C ASP A 163 -27.49 14.83 4.45
N GLY A 164 -28.25 14.02 3.71
CA GLY A 164 -29.61 14.35 3.27
C GLY A 164 -29.71 15.43 2.19
N GLN A 165 -28.61 16.09 1.79
CA GLN A 165 -28.65 17.14 0.77
C GLN A 165 -28.47 16.56 -0.63
N THR A 166 -29.10 17.20 -1.61
CA THR A 166 -28.85 16.91 -3.02
C THR A 166 -27.62 17.67 -3.49
N VAL A 167 -26.65 16.93 -3.97
CA VAL A 167 -25.36 17.46 -4.43
C VAL A 167 -25.09 17.08 -5.87
N THR A 168 -24.17 17.78 -6.51
CA THR A 168 -23.58 17.41 -7.81
C THR A 168 -22.08 17.39 -7.68
N VAL A 169 -21.47 16.24 -7.99
CA VAL A 169 -20.02 16.06 -7.95
C VAL A 169 -19.50 15.53 -9.27
N VAL A 170 -18.21 15.76 -9.53
CA VAL A 170 -17.50 15.21 -10.67
C VAL A 170 -16.41 14.27 -10.15
N GLY A 171 -16.36 13.06 -10.69
CA GLY A 171 -15.37 12.07 -10.30
C GLY A 171 -15.09 11.05 -11.40
N GLU A 172 -13.95 10.39 -11.29
CA GLU A 172 -13.52 9.31 -12.17
C GLU A 172 -14.24 8.02 -11.81
N PHE A 173 -14.85 7.36 -12.79
CA PHE A 173 -15.51 6.06 -12.62
C PHE A 173 -14.50 4.96 -12.31
N ARG A 174 -14.72 4.21 -11.23
CA ARG A 174 -13.84 3.17 -10.71
C ARG A 174 -14.50 1.78 -10.68
N GLY A 175 -15.62 1.62 -11.37
CA GLY A 175 -16.40 0.38 -11.35
C GLY A 175 -16.92 0.04 -9.95
N ARG A 176 -17.19 -1.23 -9.70
CA ARG A 176 -17.64 -1.76 -8.41
C ARG A 176 -16.46 -1.87 -7.43
N ASN A 177 -15.79 -0.74 -7.15
CA ASN A 177 -14.60 -0.72 -6.28
C ASN A 177 -13.46 -1.64 -6.76
N LEU A 178 -13.22 -1.70 -8.08
CA LEU A 178 -12.26 -2.65 -8.71
C LEU A 178 -10.80 -2.43 -8.29
N PHE A 179 -10.51 -1.33 -7.60
CA PHE A 179 -9.16 -0.95 -7.15
C PHE A 179 -9.05 -0.87 -5.63
N ALA A 180 -10.07 -1.34 -4.90
CA ALA A 180 -10.13 -1.27 -3.45
C ALA A 180 -9.95 0.16 -2.91
N ASP A 181 -10.56 1.14 -3.57
CA ASP A 181 -10.53 2.54 -3.16
C ASP A 181 -11.30 2.73 -1.82
N LEU A 182 -12.32 1.92 -1.56
CA LEU A 182 -13.16 1.95 -0.37
C LEU A 182 -13.21 0.58 0.34
N PRO A 183 -13.49 0.56 1.66
CA PRO A 183 -13.37 -0.67 2.47
C PRO A 183 -14.43 -1.73 2.17
N ASN A 184 -15.63 -1.32 1.83
CA ASN A 184 -16.79 -2.21 1.65
C ASN A 184 -17.77 -1.61 0.65
N ALA A 185 -18.73 -2.42 0.18
CA ALA A 185 -19.82 -1.97 -0.67
C ALA A 185 -21.09 -1.71 0.15
N PRO A 186 -21.89 -0.70 -0.19
CA PRO A 186 -23.17 -0.43 0.48
C PRO A 186 -24.19 -1.55 0.25
N GLY A 187 -24.09 -2.28 -0.85
CA GLY A 187 -24.96 -3.42 -1.15
C GLY A 187 -26.41 -3.04 -1.50
N ILE A 188 -26.62 -1.84 -1.97
CA ILE A 188 -27.97 -1.33 -2.34
C ILE A 188 -28.41 -1.86 -3.70
N SER A 189 -27.50 -1.89 -4.67
CA SER A 189 -27.76 -2.34 -6.02
C SER A 189 -26.57 -3.08 -6.62
N ARG A 190 -26.86 -4.01 -7.54
CA ARG A 190 -25.81 -4.63 -8.36
C ARG A 190 -25.09 -3.63 -9.28
N TYR A 191 -25.59 -2.43 -9.38
CA TYR A 191 -25.01 -1.35 -10.20
C TYR A 191 -24.26 -0.30 -9.36
N ASP A 192 -24.15 -0.50 -8.05
CA ASP A 192 -23.37 0.39 -7.19
C ASP A 192 -21.95 0.49 -7.71
N PHE A 193 -21.43 1.71 -7.80
CA PHE A 193 -20.09 1.98 -8.30
C PHE A 193 -19.40 3.08 -7.51
N VAL A 194 -18.11 3.20 -7.71
CA VAL A 194 -17.27 4.20 -7.03
C VAL A 194 -16.90 5.32 -8.00
N VAL A 195 -16.99 6.55 -7.53
CA VAL A 195 -16.36 7.71 -8.18
C VAL A 195 -15.21 8.22 -7.31
N ARG A 196 -14.10 8.53 -7.96
CA ARG A 196 -12.86 8.99 -7.31
C ARG A 196 -12.47 10.38 -7.79
N SER A 197 -11.88 11.17 -6.91
CA SER A 197 -11.16 12.40 -7.23
C SER A 197 -9.81 12.34 -6.54
N VAL A 198 -8.75 12.73 -7.18
CA VAL A 198 -7.35 12.75 -6.73
C VAL A 198 -6.99 11.63 -5.73
N ASP A 199 -7.28 11.80 -4.45
CA ASP A 199 -6.88 10.97 -3.31
C ASP A 199 -8.04 10.28 -2.59
N THR A 200 -9.29 10.55 -2.99
CA THR A 200 -10.48 10.08 -2.28
C THR A 200 -11.57 9.56 -3.20
N ALA A 201 -12.47 8.75 -2.64
CA ALA A 201 -13.56 8.13 -3.37
C ALA A 201 -14.84 8.10 -2.52
N VAL A 202 -16.01 8.05 -3.20
CA VAL A 202 -17.31 7.82 -2.59
C VAL A 202 -18.13 6.84 -3.42
N TRP A 203 -19.11 6.21 -2.78
CA TRP A 203 -20.05 5.34 -3.45
C TRP A 203 -21.12 6.13 -4.20
N VAL A 204 -21.55 5.60 -5.31
CA VAL A 204 -22.73 6.03 -6.06
C VAL A 204 -23.68 4.85 -6.16
N THR A 205 -24.92 5.06 -5.74
CA THR A 205 -25.95 4.02 -5.64
C THR A 205 -27.22 4.42 -6.40
N GLY A 206 -28.14 3.48 -6.58
CA GLY A 206 -29.48 3.76 -7.09
C GLY A 206 -29.62 3.72 -8.62
N LEU A 207 -28.62 4.13 -9.38
CA LEU A 207 -28.66 4.15 -10.83
C LEU A 207 -27.56 3.32 -11.46
N ARG A 208 -27.89 2.69 -12.59
CA ARG A 208 -26.88 2.11 -13.49
C ARG A 208 -26.07 3.23 -14.14
N PRO A 209 -24.72 3.12 -14.25
CA PRO A 209 -23.87 4.14 -14.87
C PRO A 209 -24.04 4.17 -16.40
N ARG A 210 -25.17 4.68 -16.87
CA ARG A 210 -25.50 4.86 -18.29
C ARG A 210 -26.14 6.21 -18.53
N GLY A 211 -25.98 6.73 -19.74
CA GLY A 211 -26.54 7.99 -20.17
C GLY A 211 -26.40 8.20 -21.66
N LYS A 212 -26.58 9.44 -22.11
CA LYS A 212 -26.43 9.77 -23.53
C LYS A 212 -24.99 9.53 -23.98
N GLY A 213 -24.79 8.52 -24.84
CA GLY A 213 -23.47 8.21 -25.42
C GLY A 213 -22.56 7.36 -24.54
N PHE A 214 -23.04 6.79 -23.41
CA PHE A 214 -22.26 5.85 -22.61
C PHE A 214 -23.16 4.83 -21.89
N ASP A 215 -22.61 3.62 -21.71
CA ASP A 215 -23.16 2.55 -20.89
C ASP A 215 -21.96 1.78 -20.30
N LEU A 216 -21.66 1.99 -19.00
CA LEU A 216 -20.48 1.47 -18.36
C LEU A 216 -20.81 0.20 -17.59
N ASN A 217 -19.92 -0.79 -17.71
CA ASN A 217 -19.99 -2.01 -16.94
C ASN A 217 -19.20 -1.83 -15.62
N VAL A 218 -19.89 -1.95 -14.50
CA VAL A 218 -19.28 -1.78 -13.16
C VAL A 218 -18.23 -2.84 -12.86
N ASP A 219 -18.23 -3.97 -13.54
CA ASP A 219 -17.29 -5.08 -13.35
C ASP A 219 -16.16 -5.11 -14.40
N ALA A 220 -16.16 -4.17 -15.36
CA ALA A 220 -15.16 -4.11 -16.43
C ALA A 220 -14.13 -3.00 -16.18
N ARG A 221 -12.85 -3.38 -16.01
CA ARG A 221 -11.76 -2.40 -15.82
C ARG A 221 -11.55 -1.50 -17.02
N VAL A 222 -11.89 -1.96 -18.24
CA VAL A 222 -11.78 -1.18 -19.48
C VAL A 222 -12.68 0.07 -19.48
N ASP A 223 -13.75 0.05 -18.70
CA ASP A 223 -14.69 1.16 -18.59
C ASP A 223 -14.27 2.20 -17.55
N THR A 224 -13.30 1.89 -16.71
CA THR A 224 -12.79 2.82 -15.68
C THR A 224 -11.97 3.96 -16.28
N GLY A 225 -11.76 5.03 -15.52
CA GLY A 225 -11.02 6.21 -15.98
C GLY A 225 -11.89 7.27 -16.65
N ARG A 226 -13.17 7.01 -16.87
CA ARG A 226 -14.11 7.99 -17.44
C ARG A 226 -14.62 8.93 -16.36
N TRP A 227 -14.64 10.21 -16.67
CA TRP A 227 -15.15 11.23 -15.77
C TRP A 227 -16.67 11.34 -15.89
N LEU A 228 -17.32 11.29 -14.72
CA LEU A 228 -18.78 11.37 -14.59
C LEU A 228 -19.16 12.54 -13.70
N GLN A 229 -20.21 13.23 -14.08
CA GLN A 229 -20.96 14.13 -13.21
C GLN A 229 -22.12 13.33 -12.63
N VAL A 230 -22.20 13.29 -11.30
CA VAL A 230 -23.24 12.57 -10.57
C VAL A 230 -24.01 13.58 -9.72
N SER A 231 -25.34 13.61 -9.88
CA SER A 231 -26.24 14.36 -8.98
C SER A 231 -27.09 13.40 -8.20
N GLY A 232 -27.27 13.65 -6.92
CA GLY A 232 -28.06 12.78 -6.04
C GLY A 232 -28.00 13.22 -4.58
N THR A 233 -28.69 12.48 -3.71
CA THR A 233 -28.76 12.76 -2.30
C THR A 233 -27.62 12.04 -1.57
N VAL A 234 -26.89 12.76 -0.74
CA VAL A 234 -25.83 12.18 0.11
C VAL A 234 -26.47 11.40 1.26
N SER A 235 -25.89 10.26 1.55
CA SER A 235 -26.28 9.45 2.71
C SER A 235 -25.04 8.87 3.39
N MET A 236 -25.10 8.81 4.71
CA MET A 236 -24.11 8.13 5.56
C MET A 236 -24.75 6.91 6.18
N ASP A 237 -24.22 5.74 5.91
CA ASP A 237 -24.62 4.49 6.56
C ASP A 237 -23.39 3.65 6.94
N LYS A 238 -23.31 3.21 8.20
CA LYS A 238 -22.27 2.33 8.73
C LYS A 238 -20.85 2.74 8.34
N GLY A 239 -20.58 4.06 8.41
CA GLY A 239 -19.25 4.60 8.09
C GLY A 239 -18.93 4.68 6.58
N LEU A 240 -19.90 4.39 5.70
CA LEU A 240 -19.79 4.60 4.27
C LEU A 240 -20.52 5.85 3.84
N VAL A 241 -19.90 6.63 2.96
CA VAL A 241 -20.50 7.78 2.32
C VAL A 241 -20.96 7.37 0.93
N SER A 242 -22.22 7.63 0.61
CA SER A 242 -22.79 7.32 -0.71
C SER A 242 -23.63 8.48 -1.24
N ILE A 243 -23.78 8.52 -2.55
CA ILE A 243 -24.67 9.41 -3.28
C ILE A 243 -25.75 8.54 -3.92
N ALA A 244 -26.99 8.64 -3.45
CA ALA A 244 -28.15 8.05 -4.10
C ALA A 244 -28.45 8.87 -5.36
N ALA A 245 -27.92 8.39 -6.50
CA ALA A 245 -27.91 9.14 -7.75
C ALA A 245 -29.31 9.30 -8.32
N THR A 246 -29.60 10.51 -8.78
CA THR A 246 -30.79 10.83 -9.58
C THR A 246 -30.45 11.06 -11.04
N THR A 247 -29.25 11.57 -11.33
CA THR A 247 -28.75 11.76 -12.70
C THR A 247 -27.26 11.43 -12.80
N ILE A 248 -26.86 10.90 -13.96
CA ILE A 248 -25.47 10.64 -14.30
C ILE A 248 -25.21 11.14 -15.71
N ALA A 249 -24.14 11.91 -15.90
CA ALA A 249 -23.70 12.40 -17.20
C ALA A 249 -22.19 12.26 -17.35
N THR A 250 -21.68 12.29 -18.59
CA THR A 250 -20.24 12.40 -18.82
C THR A 250 -19.76 13.79 -18.45
N ALA A 251 -18.55 13.86 -17.91
CA ALA A 251 -17.88 15.11 -17.56
C ALA A 251 -16.45 15.14 -18.12
N THR A 252 -15.85 16.31 -18.10
CA THR A 252 -14.40 16.47 -18.28
C THR A 252 -13.71 16.42 -16.94
N ALA A 253 -12.46 15.94 -16.93
CA ALA A 253 -11.63 16.00 -15.72
C ALA A 253 -11.61 17.44 -15.18
N PRO A 254 -11.88 17.67 -13.89
CA PRO A 254 -11.69 18.99 -13.32
C PRO A 254 -10.22 19.40 -13.47
N LYS A 255 -9.98 20.69 -13.65
CA LYS A 255 -8.62 21.23 -13.61
C LYS A 255 -8.04 20.82 -12.25
N ALA A 256 -6.89 20.12 -12.26
CA ALA A 256 -6.34 19.52 -11.06
C ALA A 256 -6.36 20.51 -9.89
N GLU A 257 -7.16 20.23 -8.88
CA GLU A 257 -6.92 20.78 -7.55
C GLU A 257 -5.56 20.20 -7.14
N ALA A 258 -4.54 21.06 -7.07
CA ALA A 258 -3.27 20.65 -6.53
C ALA A 258 -3.52 20.07 -5.13
N PRO A 259 -2.97 18.91 -4.79
CA PRO A 259 -2.99 18.45 -3.41
C PRO A 259 -2.37 19.57 -2.58
N ALA A 260 -3.01 19.97 -1.50
CA ALA A 260 -2.52 20.98 -0.58
C ALA A 260 -1.34 20.44 0.25
N ASP A 261 -0.30 19.93 -0.41
CA ASP A 261 0.80 19.18 0.21
C ASP A 261 2.16 19.61 -0.33
N ASP A 262 2.50 20.89 -0.09
CA ASP A 262 3.90 21.35 -0.13
C ASP A 262 4.52 21.41 1.28
N GLU A 263 4.11 20.52 2.19
CA GLU A 263 4.82 20.37 3.45
C GLU A 263 5.90 19.30 3.31
N PRO A 264 7.16 19.59 3.67
CA PRO A 264 8.25 18.63 3.53
C PRO A 264 7.89 17.34 4.27
N ALA A 265 7.97 16.21 3.56
CA ALA A 265 7.73 14.90 4.13
C ALA A 265 8.60 14.74 5.38
N MET A 266 7.96 14.65 6.56
CA MET A 266 8.69 14.26 7.75
C MET A 266 9.35 12.90 7.50
N PRO A 267 10.60 12.70 7.94
CA PRO A 267 11.30 11.44 7.71
C PRO A 267 10.43 10.30 8.25
N ALA A 268 10.11 9.36 7.38
CA ALA A 268 9.38 8.17 7.77
C ALA A 268 10.16 7.50 8.91
N VAL A 269 9.49 7.25 10.03
CA VAL A 269 10.09 6.44 11.11
C VAL A 269 10.54 5.13 10.46
N PRO A 270 11.84 4.78 10.53
CA PRO A 270 12.32 3.58 9.87
C PRO A 270 11.58 2.37 10.45
N LEU A 271 10.81 1.70 9.61
CA LEU A 271 10.09 0.50 10.00
C LEU A 271 11.12 -0.55 10.39
N ARG A 272 10.97 -1.13 11.58
CA ARG A 272 11.88 -2.18 12.04
C ARG A 272 11.82 -3.36 11.05
N PRO A 273 12.94 -3.84 10.52
CA PRO A 273 12.96 -4.98 9.62
C PRO A 273 12.30 -6.21 10.26
N GLY A 274 11.61 -7.01 9.45
CA GLY A 274 11.14 -8.31 9.87
C GLY A 274 12.32 -9.28 10.04
N THR A 275 12.16 -10.27 10.89
CA THR A 275 13.18 -11.29 11.14
C THR A 275 12.58 -12.68 11.10
N VAL A 276 13.38 -13.69 10.81
CA VAL A 276 13.04 -15.10 10.99
C VAL A 276 13.12 -15.42 12.48
N THR A 277 12.07 -16.04 13.02
CA THR A 277 11.97 -16.40 14.45
C THR A 277 12.14 -17.89 14.69
N PHE A 278 11.80 -18.72 13.69
CA PHE A 278 11.92 -20.17 13.77
C PHE A 278 12.07 -20.76 12.37
N ASN A 279 12.82 -21.85 12.26
CA ASN A 279 12.94 -22.63 11.02
C ASN A 279 13.12 -24.12 11.30
N THR A 280 12.66 -24.95 10.39
CA THR A 280 12.87 -26.39 10.33
C THR A 280 13.18 -26.77 8.88
N PRO A 281 14.28 -27.48 8.56
CA PRO A 281 15.34 -27.91 9.47
C PRO A 281 16.02 -26.77 10.20
N THR A 282 16.73 -27.07 11.29
CA THR A 282 17.56 -26.06 11.99
C THR A 282 18.85 -25.78 11.19
N ALA A 283 19.49 -24.65 11.49
CA ALA A 283 20.77 -24.33 10.83
C ALA A 283 21.81 -25.43 11.11
N ASP A 284 22.50 -25.83 10.05
CA ASP A 284 23.53 -26.87 10.04
C ASP A 284 23.08 -28.27 10.52
N GLU A 285 21.75 -28.51 10.49
CA GLU A 285 21.18 -29.83 10.76
C GLU A 285 21.70 -30.86 9.76
N THR A 286 22.09 -32.03 10.26
CA THR A 286 22.59 -33.17 9.46
C THR A 286 21.55 -34.27 9.41
N ASP A 287 21.67 -35.19 8.46
CA ASP A 287 20.76 -36.32 8.25
C ASP A 287 19.28 -35.94 7.99
N VAL A 288 19.07 -34.76 7.41
CA VAL A 288 17.74 -34.31 7.00
C VAL A 288 17.22 -35.22 5.88
N PRO A 289 16.00 -35.79 5.98
CA PRO A 289 15.45 -36.63 4.92
C PRO A 289 15.35 -35.90 3.57
N ALA A 290 15.65 -36.62 2.48
CA ALA A 290 15.65 -36.07 1.11
C ALA A 290 14.29 -35.50 0.67
N THR A 291 13.19 -35.91 1.32
CA THR A 291 11.81 -35.45 1.05
C THR A 291 11.33 -34.37 2.02
N SER A 292 12.22 -33.84 2.86
CA SER A 292 11.86 -32.83 3.85
C SER A 292 11.39 -31.53 3.21
N THR A 293 10.51 -30.84 3.92
CA THR A 293 10.08 -29.49 3.59
C THR A 293 10.78 -28.50 4.53
N VAL A 294 11.10 -27.33 4.01
CA VAL A 294 11.63 -26.24 4.86
C VAL A 294 10.47 -25.36 5.30
N ARG A 295 10.33 -25.17 6.61
CA ARG A 295 9.38 -24.24 7.20
C ARG A 295 10.12 -23.10 7.87
N VAL A 296 9.71 -21.86 7.56
CA VAL A 296 10.30 -20.64 8.15
C VAL A 296 9.18 -19.80 8.73
N GLN A 297 9.31 -19.40 9.98
CA GLN A 297 8.36 -18.53 10.69
C GLN A 297 8.97 -17.15 10.89
N PHE A 298 8.14 -16.12 10.76
CA PHE A 298 8.55 -14.73 10.80
C PHE A 298 7.99 -14.01 12.03
N SER A 299 8.68 -12.98 12.45
CA SER A 299 8.27 -12.10 13.55
C SER A 299 6.92 -11.40 13.30
N ARG A 300 6.52 -11.27 12.03
CA ARG A 300 5.26 -10.64 11.59
C ARG A 300 4.82 -11.20 10.24
N GLY A 301 3.58 -10.88 9.84
CA GLY A 301 3.05 -11.29 8.53
C GLY A 301 3.82 -10.68 7.35
N LEU A 302 3.99 -11.47 6.29
CA LEU A 302 4.62 -11.07 5.04
C LEU A 302 3.58 -10.57 4.03
N ASP A 303 4.01 -9.74 3.08
CA ASP A 303 3.26 -9.47 1.84
C ASP A 303 3.52 -10.60 0.84
N PRO A 304 2.54 -11.50 0.58
CA PRO A 304 2.74 -12.66 -0.30
C PRO A 304 3.15 -12.28 -1.73
N ARG A 305 2.84 -11.06 -2.17
CA ARG A 305 3.18 -10.58 -3.51
C ARG A 305 4.66 -10.37 -3.71
N THR A 306 5.41 -10.26 -2.61
CA THR A 306 6.87 -10.05 -2.63
C THR A 306 7.67 -11.35 -2.56
N LEU A 307 7.02 -12.51 -2.40
CA LEU A 307 7.70 -13.79 -2.29
C LEU A 307 8.22 -14.35 -3.63
N PRO A 308 7.46 -14.25 -4.75
CA PRO A 308 7.92 -14.80 -6.01
C PRO A 308 9.27 -14.23 -6.46
N GLY A 309 10.22 -15.11 -6.78
CA GLY A 309 11.56 -14.73 -7.21
C GLY A 309 12.53 -14.29 -6.10
N ASN A 310 12.06 -14.15 -4.87
CA ASN A 310 12.88 -13.76 -3.71
C ASN A 310 13.20 -14.92 -2.75
N ILE A 311 12.87 -16.15 -3.13
CA ILE A 311 13.25 -17.36 -2.42
C ILE A 311 14.08 -18.23 -3.36
N ARG A 312 15.25 -18.66 -2.93
CA ARG A 312 16.15 -19.52 -3.70
C ARG A 312 16.63 -20.68 -2.87
N ALA A 313 16.86 -21.79 -3.54
CA ALA A 313 17.57 -22.93 -2.97
C ALA A 313 18.62 -23.42 -3.97
N SER A 314 19.78 -23.83 -3.47
CA SER A 314 20.88 -24.37 -4.27
C SER A 314 21.71 -25.35 -3.42
N TYR A 315 22.49 -26.19 -4.04
CA TYR A 315 23.51 -26.98 -3.35
C TYR A 315 24.74 -26.12 -3.08
N LEU A 316 25.35 -26.29 -1.92
CA LEU A 316 26.60 -25.62 -1.59
C LEU A 316 27.71 -26.00 -2.59
N GLY A 317 28.32 -25.00 -3.22
CA GLY A 317 29.30 -25.20 -4.29
C GLY A 317 28.71 -25.34 -5.71
N ASN A 318 27.39 -25.43 -5.85
CA ASN A 318 26.71 -25.45 -7.14
C ASN A 318 25.63 -24.36 -7.18
N PRO A 319 25.81 -23.27 -7.95
CA PRO A 319 24.86 -22.15 -7.98
C PRO A 319 23.57 -22.46 -8.76
N ALA A 320 23.44 -23.65 -9.36
CA ALA A 320 22.22 -24.03 -10.06
C ALA A 320 21.02 -24.04 -9.10
N PRO A 321 19.90 -23.37 -9.43
CA PRO A 321 18.75 -23.32 -8.56
C PRO A 321 18.07 -24.68 -8.47
N ILE A 322 17.65 -25.06 -7.26
CA ILE A 322 16.75 -26.20 -7.02
C ILE A 322 15.33 -25.70 -7.20
N GLU A 323 14.54 -26.39 -8.03
CA GLU A 323 13.12 -26.06 -8.22
C GLU A 323 12.33 -26.27 -6.92
N LEU A 324 11.54 -25.27 -6.57
CA LEU A 324 10.77 -25.29 -5.33
C LEU A 324 9.36 -24.68 -5.51
N GLN A 325 8.48 -25.08 -4.64
CA GLN A 325 7.15 -24.50 -4.48
C GLN A 325 7.04 -23.90 -3.07
N GLN A 326 6.46 -22.71 -2.97
CA GLN A 326 6.30 -21.99 -1.71
C GLN A 326 4.84 -21.79 -1.40
N THR A 327 4.45 -22.00 -0.15
CA THR A 327 3.10 -21.74 0.36
C THR A 327 3.21 -20.86 1.59
N TYR A 328 2.51 -19.73 1.60
CA TYR A 328 2.48 -18.82 2.74
C TYR A 328 1.22 -19.05 3.58
N ASP A 329 1.40 -19.30 4.87
CA ASP A 329 0.33 -19.36 5.88
C ASP A 329 0.29 -18.05 6.67
N ALA A 330 -0.70 -17.20 6.35
CA ALA A 330 -0.88 -15.90 7.01
C ALA A 330 -1.32 -16.04 8.49
N GLY A 331 -1.96 -17.14 8.86
CA GLY A 331 -2.40 -17.36 10.25
C GLY A 331 -1.25 -17.69 11.19
N ARG A 332 -0.17 -18.26 10.65
CA ARG A 332 1.03 -18.65 11.40
C ARG A 332 2.25 -17.79 11.11
N ASN A 333 2.12 -16.80 10.22
CA ASN A 333 3.23 -15.99 9.72
C ASN A 333 4.39 -16.88 9.23
N SER A 334 4.11 -17.93 8.48
CA SER A 334 5.13 -18.91 8.07
C SER A 334 5.06 -19.22 6.58
N ILE A 335 6.23 -19.54 6.01
CA ILE A 335 6.36 -20.11 4.66
C ILE A 335 6.72 -21.59 4.78
N GLU A 336 6.08 -22.41 3.98
CA GLU A 336 6.47 -23.80 3.71
C GLU A 336 7.06 -23.86 2.30
N ILE A 337 8.29 -24.38 2.20
CA ILE A 337 9.02 -24.58 0.95
C ILE A 337 9.12 -26.07 0.69
N LYS A 338 8.57 -26.53 -0.44
CA LYS A 338 8.64 -27.90 -0.91
C LYS A 338 9.53 -27.95 -2.15
N PHE A 339 10.42 -28.91 -2.21
CA PHE A 339 11.25 -29.14 -3.38
C PHE A 339 10.50 -29.96 -4.42
N ALA A 340 10.63 -29.62 -5.69
CA ALA A 340 9.94 -30.30 -6.79
C ALA A 340 10.40 -31.76 -6.95
N GLN A 341 11.65 -32.05 -6.60
CA GLN A 341 12.26 -33.38 -6.60
C GLN A 341 12.87 -33.66 -5.23
N PRO A 342 12.99 -34.94 -4.82
CA PRO A 342 13.76 -35.28 -3.63
C PRO A 342 15.19 -34.71 -3.73
N LEU A 343 15.70 -34.20 -2.62
CA LEU A 343 17.03 -33.62 -2.54
C LEU A 343 18.13 -34.72 -2.72
N GLU A 344 19.26 -34.32 -3.26
CA GLU A 344 20.42 -35.23 -3.43
C GLU A 344 20.95 -35.67 -2.07
N ARG A 345 21.11 -36.97 -1.91
CA ARG A 345 21.69 -37.57 -0.71
C ARG A 345 23.12 -37.07 -0.50
N PHE A 346 23.47 -36.81 0.74
CA PHE A 346 24.75 -36.25 1.18
C PHE A 346 25.05 -34.85 0.62
N GLY A 347 24.08 -34.25 -0.07
CA GLY A 347 24.18 -32.86 -0.52
C GLY A 347 23.94 -31.87 0.63
N THR A 348 24.68 -30.76 0.63
CA THR A 348 24.41 -29.65 1.52
C THR A 348 23.56 -28.61 0.78
N VAL A 349 22.38 -28.34 1.29
CA VAL A 349 21.40 -27.42 0.70
C VAL A 349 21.49 -26.08 1.39
N ARG A 350 21.45 -25.01 0.61
CA ARG A 350 21.31 -23.63 1.08
C ARG A 350 20.01 -23.04 0.58
N VAL A 351 19.18 -22.56 1.50
CA VAL A 351 17.94 -21.83 1.22
C VAL A 351 18.13 -20.38 1.61
N GLU A 352 17.78 -19.47 0.71
CA GLU A 352 17.98 -18.04 0.89
C GLU A 352 16.65 -17.28 0.73
N LEU A 353 16.39 -16.37 1.66
CA LEU A 353 15.38 -15.33 1.56
C LEU A 353 16.09 -14.02 1.21
N LEU A 354 15.86 -13.53 -0.01
CA LEU A 354 16.61 -12.42 -0.60
C LEU A 354 16.03 -11.06 -0.18
N GLU A 355 16.80 -10.02 -0.49
CA GLU A 355 16.30 -8.66 -0.48
C GLU A 355 15.09 -8.52 -1.40
N GLY A 356 14.07 -7.76 -0.98
CA GLY A 356 12.84 -7.56 -1.75
C GLY A 356 11.62 -8.18 -1.10
N ILE A 357 11.77 -9.14 -0.18
CA ILE A 357 10.66 -9.61 0.65
C ILE A 357 10.29 -8.51 1.64
N LYS A 358 9.00 -8.21 1.68
CA LYS A 358 8.44 -7.19 2.59
C LYS A 358 7.46 -7.82 3.56
N MET A 359 7.45 -7.27 4.74
CA MET A 359 6.40 -7.51 5.72
C MET A 359 5.08 -6.88 5.22
N PHE A 360 3.98 -7.30 5.79
CA PHE A 360 2.66 -6.77 5.43
C PHE A 360 2.53 -5.24 5.64
N ASP A 361 3.33 -4.68 6.54
CA ASP A 361 3.42 -3.24 6.83
C ASP A 361 4.38 -2.47 5.91
N GLY A 362 4.98 -3.14 4.92
CA GLY A 362 5.94 -2.56 3.98
C GLY A 362 7.39 -2.53 4.48
N ALA A 363 7.66 -2.93 5.73
CA ALA A 363 9.02 -3.06 6.23
C ALA A 363 9.80 -4.14 5.46
N PRO A 364 11.11 -4.00 5.24
CA PRO A 364 11.90 -5.04 4.63
C PRO A 364 12.03 -6.24 5.56
N LEU A 365 12.12 -7.46 5.00
CA LEU A 365 12.65 -8.62 5.71
C LEU A 365 14.17 -8.53 5.73
N THR A 366 14.79 -8.77 6.89
CA THR A 366 16.25 -8.96 6.94
C THR A 366 16.61 -10.19 6.10
N PRO A 367 17.51 -10.07 5.11
CA PRO A 367 17.97 -11.21 4.33
C PRO A 367 18.42 -12.35 5.23
N TRP A 368 18.07 -13.57 4.87
CA TRP A 368 18.31 -14.73 5.71
C TRP A 368 18.70 -15.95 4.87
N ALA A 369 19.56 -16.77 5.42
CA ALA A 369 19.98 -18.00 4.80
C ALA A 369 20.00 -19.16 5.80
N LEU A 370 19.63 -20.34 5.33
CA LEU A 370 19.67 -21.61 6.05
C LEU A 370 20.53 -22.59 5.27
N THR A 371 21.39 -23.30 5.99
CA THR A 371 22.17 -24.42 5.43
C THR A 371 21.84 -25.69 6.22
N PHE A 372 21.66 -26.80 5.54
CA PHE A 372 21.48 -28.13 6.16
C PHE A 372 22.01 -29.23 5.23
N SER A 373 22.31 -30.40 5.78
CA SER A 373 22.83 -31.53 5.02
C SER A 373 21.82 -32.68 4.96
N VAL A 374 21.65 -33.20 3.75
CA VAL A 374 20.73 -34.31 3.46
C VAL A 374 21.36 -35.63 3.86
N GLY A 375 20.64 -36.47 4.56
CA GLY A 375 21.08 -37.80 4.98
C GLY A 375 21.09 -38.84 3.86
N GLY A 376 21.58 -40.00 4.19
CA GLY A 376 21.66 -41.15 3.29
C GLY A 376 20.42 -42.05 3.24
N ASN A 377 19.39 -41.76 4.10
CA ASN A 377 18.18 -42.60 4.21
C ASN A 377 17.05 -42.12 3.29
#